data_7f8ef8e2d1a99775f20c6eff33dd1643
#
_entry.id   7f8ef8e2d1a99775f20c6eff33dd1643
#
_cell.length_a   1.000
_cell.length_b   1.000
_cell.length_c   1.000
_cell.angle_alpha   90.00
_cell.angle_beta   90.00
_cell.angle_gamma   90.00
#
_symmetry.space_group_name_H-M   'P 1'
#
loop_
_entity.id
_entity.type
_entity.pdbx_description
1 polymer ?
#
loop_
_entity_poly.entity_id
_entity_poly.type
_entity_poly.pdbx_seq_one_letter_code
_entity_poly.pdbx_strand_id
1 'polypeptide(L)'
;MKLSKAILIILIILCIDQASKVYMKLSYPLTSSSNAIVDWGKFQLLFYENAGAAWGFEIPGDYGKIILTVFRIFAICGIGYWLWISVRDKSHKILTICIALIFAGALGNIIDSIFYGVLFSSSVHGVAEFLPATGGYSPWFYGEVVDMLYFPLFDGVWPDWFPVWGGETFSFFNAIFNVADSSITIGVILLILFSKKAFPED
;
A
#
# COMPACT_ATOMS: atom_id res chain seq x y z
N MET A 1 -15.02 17.16 -11.63
CA MET A 1 -15.02 17.56 -10.19
C MET A 1 -14.10 18.76 -10.00
N LYS A 2 -14.27 19.63 -8.96
CA LYS A 2 -13.30 20.70 -8.67
C LYS A 2 -12.01 20.12 -8.10
N LEU A 3 -10.85 20.70 -8.45
CA LEU A 3 -9.53 20.27 -7.95
C LEU A 3 -9.46 20.27 -6.41
N SER A 4 -10.06 21.26 -5.74
CA SER A 4 -10.09 21.32 -4.27
C SER A 4 -10.74 20.09 -3.62
N LYS A 5 -11.76 19.49 -4.25
CA LYS A 5 -12.39 18.27 -3.76
C LYS A 5 -11.50 17.04 -3.98
N ALA A 6 -10.76 16.97 -5.10
CA ALA A 6 -9.79 15.89 -5.33
C ALA A 6 -8.66 15.97 -4.31
N ILE A 7 -8.11 17.16 -4.09
CA ILE A 7 -7.07 17.41 -3.07
C ILE A 7 -7.57 17.01 -1.67
N LEU A 8 -8.80 17.36 -1.31
CA LEU A 8 -9.36 16.98 -0.01
C LEU A 8 -9.43 15.47 0.17
N ILE A 9 -9.86 14.72 -0.86
CA ILE A 9 -9.87 13.24 -0.82
C ILE A 9 -8.45 12.71 -0.60
N ILE A 10 -7.48 13.21 -1.37
CA ILE A 10 -6.08 12.81 -1.28
C ILE A 10 -5.55 13.06 0.14
N LEU A 11 -5.76 14.26 0.69
CA LEU A 11 -5.28 14.61 2.02
C LEU A 11 -5.90 13.75 3.12
N ILE A 12 -7.20 13.46 3.04
CA ILE A 12 -7.89 12.59 4.02
C ILE A 12 -7.27 11.19 3.99
N ILE A 13 -7.11 10.59 2.82
CA ILE A 13 -6.52 9.25 2.69
C ILE A 13 -5.09 9.24 3.20
N LEU A 14 -4.26 10.20 2.80
CA LEU A 14 -2.88 10.31 3.26
C LEU A 14 -2.79 10.50 4.78
N CYS A 15 -3.64 11.33 5.37
CA CYS A 15 -3.66 11.52 6.82
C CYS A 15 -3.99 10.21 7.56
N ILE A 16 -4.99 9.47 7.10
CA ILE A 16 -5.39 8.20 7.72
C ILE A 16 -4.27 7.16 7.53
N ASP A 17 -3.74 7.02 6.31
CA ASP A 17 -2.68 6.08 6.00
C ASP A 17 -1.43 6.34 6.83
N GLN A 18 -0.89 7.55 6.76
CA GLN A 18 0.34 7.89 7.46
C GLN A 18 0.18 7.90 8.98
N ALA A 19 -0.97 8.34 9.51
CA ALA A 19 -1.24 8.28 10.94
C ALA A 19 -1.28 6.83 11.44
N SER A 20 -1.93 5.92 10.72
CA SER A 20 -1.97 4.50 11.08
C SER A 20 -0.58 3.86 11.02
N LYS A 21 0.21 4.11 9.98
CA LYS A 21 1.57 3.59 9.80
C LYS A 21 2.55 4.08 10.86
N VAL A 22 2.54 5.38 11.14
CA VAL A 22 3.38 5.97 12.22
C VAL A 22 2.98 5.41 13.58
N TYR A 23 1.66 5.28 13.84
CA TYR A 23 1.16 4.68 15.08
C TYR A 23 1.69 3.25 15.24
N MET A 24 1.62 2.42 14.20
CA MET A 24 2.14 1.05 14.25
C MET A 24 3.63 1.01 14.58
N LYS A 25 4.45 1.79 13.87
CA LYS A 25 5.90 1.85 14.09
C LYS A 25 6.30 2.30 15.49
N LEU A 26 5.58 3.24 16.08
CA LEU A 26 5.91 3.83 17.38
C LEU A 26 5.24 3.12 18.56
N SER A 27 4.37 2.14 18.30
CA SER A 27 3.62 1.46 19.37
C SER A 27 3.91 -0.03 19.48
N TYR A 28 4.36 -0.67 18.41
CA TYR A 28 4.50 -2.12 18.37
C TYR A 28 5.84 -2.56 17.75
N PRO A 29 6.41 -3.70 18.19
CA PRO A 29 7.44 -4.41 17.43
C PRO A 29 6.80 -5.13 16.24
N LEU A 30 7.62 -5.61 15.29
CA LEU A 30 7.13 -6.46 14.20
C LEU A 30 6.37 -7.68 14.73
N THR A 31 5.27 -8.02 14.07
CA THR A 31 4.40 -9.13 14.46
C THR A 31 4.27 -10.17 13.34
N SER A 32 3.61 -11.29 13.67
CA SER A 32 3.20 -12.33 12.72
C SER A 32 1.77 -12.75 13.02
N SER A 33 1.19 -13.62 12.20
CA SER A 33 -0.16 -14.14 12.45
C SER A 33 -0.29 -14.92 13.78
N SER A 34 0.83 -15.44 14.32
CA SER A 34 0.84 -16.14 15.62
C SER A 34 0.87 -15.21 16.83
N ASN A 35 1.27 -13.94 16.65
CA ASN A 35 1.34 -12.92 17.70
C ASN A 35 0.73 -11.59 17.22
N ALA A 36 -0.43 -11.67 16.59
CA ALA A 36 -1.17 -10.51 16.10
C ALA A 36 -1.51 -9.53 17.23
N ILE A 37 -1.48 -8.23 16.94
CA ILE A 37 -1.89 -7.17 17.88
C ILE A 37 -3.36 -7.30 18.23
N VAL A 38 -4.19 -7.61 17.21
CA VAL A 38 -5.61 -7.94 17.34
C VAL A 38 -5.85 -9.19 16.52
N ASP A 39 -6.55 -10.16 17.07
CA ASP A 39 -6.99 -11.36 16.37
C ASP A 39 -8.50 -11.57 16.59
N TRP A 40 -9.27 -11.41 15.52
CA TRP A 40 -10.71 -11.69 15.46
C TRP A 40 -11.01 -12.83 14.47
N GLY A 41 -10.07 -13.74 14.30
CA GLY A 41 -10.17 -14.88 13.38
C GLY A 41 -9.98 -14.47 11.92
N LYS A 42 -11.03 -14.01 11.24
CA LYS A 42 -10.95 -13.59 9.83
C LYS A 42 -10.43 -12.16 9.62
N PHE A 43 -10.06 -11.48 10.68
CA PHE A 43 -9.38 -10.19 10.65
C PHE A 43 -8.29 -10.16 11.70
N GLN A 44 -7.09 -9.85 11.30
CA GLN A 44 -5.98 -9.64 12.20
C GLN A 44 -5.34 -8.27 11.94
N LEU A 45 -4.93 -7.60 13.02
CA LEU A 45 -4.08 -6.43 12.96
C LEU A 45 -2.65 -6.88 13.24
N LEU A 46 -1.79 -6.73 12.25
CA LEU A 46 -0.38 -7.09 12.30
C LEU A 46 0.47 -5.83 12.16
N PHE A 47 1.76 -5.92 12.47
CA PHE A 47 2.74 -4.94 12.04
C PHE A 47 3.80 -5.64 11.22
N TYR A 48 3.82 -5.35 9.93
CA TYR A 48 4.75 -5.90 8.97
C TYR A 48 5.42 -4.77 8.17
N GLU A 49 6.71 -4.92 7.91
CA GLU A 49 7.48 -4.01 7.05
C GLU A 49 7.82 -4.74 5.75
N ASN A 50 7.37 -4.15 4.64
CA ASN A 50 7.47 -4.72 3.31
C ASN A 50 8.50 -3.94 2.49
N ALA A 51 9.45 -4.62 1.89
CA ALA A 51 10.43 -4.01 0.98
C ALA A 51 9.77 -3.31 -0.24
N GLY A 52 8.44 -3.38 -0.33
CA GLY A 52 7.66 -2.74 -1.37
C GLY A 52 7.37 -3.65 -2.55
N ALA A 53 7.63 -4.94 -2.42
CA ALA A 53 7.31 -5.93 -3.45
C ALA A 53 5.86 -6.38 -3.35
N ALA A 54 5.10 -6.31 -4.43
CA ALA A 54 3.81 -6.98 -4.50
C ALA A 54 4.04 -8.50 -4.58
N TRP A 55 3.38 -9.26 -3.70
CA TRP A 55 3.44 -10.73 -3.72
C TRP A 55 4.84 -11.33 -3.57
N GLY A 56 5.77 -10.65 -2.87
CA GLY A 56 7.14 -11.14 -2.69
C GLY A 56 8.04 -10.99 -3.93
N PHE A 57 7.60 -10.28 -4.98
CA PHE A 57 8.44 -10.01 -6.12
C PHE A 57 9.46 -8.91 -5.80
N GLU A 58 10.69 -9.31 -5.55
CA GLU A 58 11.81 -8.40 -5.37
C GLU A 58 12.68 -8.36 -6.63
N ILE A 59 13.10 -7.15 -7.01
CA ILE A 59 14.13 -7.01 -8.06
C ILE A 59 15.46 -7.39 -7.42
N PRO A 60 16.15 -8.45 -7.90
CA PRO A 60 17.41 -8.88 -7.30
C PRO A 60 18.51 -7.81 -7.38
N GLY A 61 19.39 -7.80 -6.37
CA GLY A 61 20.56 -6.95 -6.29
C GLY A 61 20.37 -5.69 -5.46
N ASP A 62 21.49 -5.06 -5.09
CA ASP A 62 21.57 -3.92 -4.16
C ASP A 62 20.76 -2.69 -4.61
N TYR A 63 20.52 -2.58 -5.90
CA TYR A 63 19.76 -1.47 -6.51
C TYR A 63 18.28 -1.79 -6.76
N GLY A 64 17.84 -3.03 -6.52
CA GLY A 64 16.47 -3.44 -6.86
C GLY A 64 15.42 -2.55 -6.23
N LYS A 65 15.58 -2.21 -4.96
CA LYS A 65 14.65 -1.37 -4.20
C LYS A 65 14.61 0.08 -4.69
N ILE A 66 15.75 0.68 -4.98
CA ILE A 66 15.79 2.05 -5.52
C ILE A 66 15.19 2.11 -6.93
N ILE A 67 15.44 1.11 -7.77
CA ILE A 67 14.84 1.01 -9.11
C ILE A 67 13.30 0.98 -8.99
N LEU A 68 12.78 0.15 -8.09
CA LEU A 68 11.34 0.04 -7.84
C LEU A 68 10.76 1.37 -7.32
N THR A 69 11.44 2.02 -6.38
CA THR A 69 11.00 3.31 -5.82
C THR A 69 10.99 4.40 -6.88
N VAL A 70 12.04 4.48 -7.72
CA VAL A 70 12.13 5.44 -8.83
C VAL A 70 11.03 5.18 -9.85
N PHE A 71 10.81 3.91 -10.23
CA PHE A 71 9.71 3.55 -11.14
C PHE A 71 8.34 4.01 -10.59
N ARG A 72 8.08 3.82 -9.29
CA ARG A 72 6.85 4.29 -8.63
C ARG A 72 6.71 5.80 -8.66
N ILE A 73 7.81 6.55 -8.51
CA ILE A 73 7.79 8.02 -8.63
C ILE A 73 7.36 8.44 -10.05
N PHE A 74 7.88 7.81 -11.09
CA PHE A 74 7.41 8.08 -12.46
C PHE A 74 5.94 7.71 -12.66
N ALA A 75 5.50 6.58 -12.13
CA ALA A 75 4.11 6.15 -12.21
C ALA A 75 3.17 7.16 -11.53
N ILE A 76 3.52 7.65 -10.33
CA ILE A 76 2.68 8.63 -9.63
C ILE A 76 2.67 9.99 -10.32
N CYS A 77 3.76 10.40 -10.94
CA CYS A 77 3.77 11.61 -11.78
C CYS A 77 2.78 11.47 -12.94
N GLY A 78 2.75 10.30 -13.59
CA GLY A 78 1.77 10.00 -14.65
C GLY A 78 0.33 10.03 -14.16
N ILE A 79 0.05 9.42 -12.99
CA ILE A 79 -1.29 9.41 -12.37
C ILE A 79 -1.69 10.85 -11.97
N GLY A 80 -0.77 11.63 -11.42
CA GLY A 80 -1.00 13.03 -11.06
C GLY A 80 -1.31 13.90 -12.29
N TYR A 81 -0.59 13.67 -13.39
CA TYR A 81 -0.87 14.33 -14.67
C TYR A 81 -2.26 13.93 -15.21
N TRP A 82 -2.62 12.65 -15.13
CA TRP A 82 -3.96 12.18 -15.50
C TRP A 82 -5.05 12.81 -14.62
N LEU A 83 -4.84 12.93 -13.31
CA LEU A 83 -5.74 13.62 -12.41
C LEU A 83 -5.94 15.09 -12.82
N TRP A 84 -4.83 15.78 -13.12
CA TRP A 84 -4.87 17.17 -13.57
C TRP A 84 -5.67 17.33 -14.85
N ILE A 85 -5.43 16.50 -15.87
CA ILE A 85 -6.21 16.49 -17.13
C ILE A 85 -7.69 16.24 -16.84
N SER A 86 -8.01 15.21 -16.04
CA SER A 86 -9.40 14.85 -15.71
C SER A 86 -10.16 16.02 -15.06
N VAL A 87 -9.48 16.79 -14.22
CA VAL A 87 -10.09 17.98 -13.59
C VAL A 87 -10.22 19.13 -14.59
N ARG A 88 -9.18 19.39 -15.38
CA ARG A 88 -9.15 20.46 -16.40
C ARG A 88 -10.23 20.27 -17.46
N ASP A 89 -10.37 19.07 -17.97
CA ASP A 89 -11.29 18.72 -19.04
C ASP A 89 -12.70 18.42 -18.51
N LYS A 90 -12.94 18.66 -17.20
CA LYS A 90 -14.23 18.45 -16.53
C LYS A 90 -14.79 17.03 -16.72
N SER A 91 -13.95 16.04 -16.79
CA SER A 91 -14.33 14.62 -16.89
C SER A 91 -15.38 14.24 -15.85
N HIS A 92 -16.05 13.10 -16.05
CA HIS A 92 -17.06 12.62 -15.12
C HIS A 92 -16.52 12.52 -13.69
N LYS A 93 -17.32 12.87 -12.69
CA LYS A 93 -16.90 12.95 -11.28
C LYS A 93 -16.30 11.63 -10.77
N ILE A 94 -16.86 10.49 -11.23
CA ILE A 94 -16.40 9.18 -10.79
C ILE A 94 -14.96 8.93 -11.25
N LEU A 95 -14.59 9.27 -12.48
CA LEU A 95 -13.22 9.16 -12.97
C LEU A 95 -12.24 9.94 -12.09
N THR A 96 -12.55 11.20 -11.79
CA THR A 96 -11.69 12.03 -10.95
C THR A 96 -11.55 11.49 -9.52
N ILE A 97 -12.62 10.91 -8.95
CA ILE A 97 -12.57 10.26 -7.62
C ILE A 97 -11.68 9.01 -7.67
N CYS A 98 -11.86 8.14 -8.67
CA CYS A 98 -11.04 6.95 -8.82
C CYS A 98 -9.54 7.28 -8.94
N ILE A 99 -9.19 8.26 -9.79
CA ILE A 99 -7.80 8.67 -9.96
C ILE A 99 -7.26 9.29 -8.66
N ALA A 100 -8.06 10.08 -7.93
CA ALA A 100 -7.65 10.67 -6.66
C ALA A 100 -7.37 9.61 -5.58
N LEU A 101 -8.18 8.54 -5.50
CA LEU A 101 -7.96 7.41 -4.60
C LEU A 101 -6.70 6.64 -4.96
N ILE A 102 -6.49 6.33 -6.25
CA ILE A 102 -5.29 5.63 -6.73
C ILE A 102 -4.04 6.48 -6.47
N PHE A 103 -4.11 7.78 -6.76
CA PHE A 103 -3.01 8.71 -6.52
C PHE A 103 -2.65 8.79 -5.03
N ALA A 104 -3.65 8.93 -4.15
CA ALA A 104 -3.44 9.04 -2.71
C ALA A 104 -2.77 7.78 -2.15
N GLY A 105 -3.24 6.59 -2.52
CA GLY A 105 -2.64 5.34 -2.07
C GLY A 105 -1.23 5.16 -2.61
N ALA A 106 -0.99 5.39 -3.91
CA ALA A 106 0.34 5.32 -4.48
C ALA A 106 1.31 6.30 -3.79
N LEU A 107 0.86 7.54 -3.49
CA LEU A 107 1.66 8.53 -2.80
C LEU A 107 1.96 8.11 -1.35
N GLY A 108 1.00 7.53 -0.62
CA GLY A 108 1.20 7.01 0.74
C GLY A 108 2.35 6.02 0.81
N ASN A 109 2.35 5.00 -0.04
CA ASN A 109 3.41 3.98 -0.07
C ASN A 109 4.76 4.53 -0.56
N ILE A 110 4.77 5.56 -1.43
CA ILE A 110 6.01 6.23 -1.83
C ILE A 110 6.61 7.04 -0.69
N ILE A 111 5.79 7.70 0.14
CA ILE A 111 6.26 8.40 1.33
C ILE A 111 7.05 7.47 2.23
N ASP A 112 6.53 6.27 2.53
CA ASP A 112 7.23 5.28 3.33
C ASP A 112 8.57 4.91 2.68
N SER A 113 8.54 4.54 1.40
CA SER A 113 9.73 4.11 0.66
C SER A 113 10.83 5.16 0.60
N ILE A 114 10.49 6.44 0.53
CA ILE A 114 11.47 7.54 0.47
C ILE A 114 11.99 7.89 1.86
N PHE A 115 11.08 8.03 2.85
CA PHE A 115 11.38 8.72 4.09
C PHE A 115 11.56 7.82 5.31
N TYR A 116 10.88 6.67 5.40
CA TYR A 116 10.83 5.88 6.63
C TYR A 116 12.19 5.31 7.02
N GLY A 117 13.04 4.97 6.04
CA GLY A 117 14.39 4.52 6.29
C GLY A 117 15.22 5.49 7.12
N VAL A 118 15.09 6.78 6.85
CA VAL A 118 15.86 7.85 7.55
C VAL A 118 15.15 8.40 8.78
N LEU A 119 13.81 8.31 8.83
CA LEU A 119 13.00 8.89 9.91
C LEU A 119 12.87 7.98 11.12
N PHE A 120 12.98 6.67 10.97
CA PHE A 120 12.75 5.71 12.05
C PHE A 120 13.95 4.80 12.28
N SER A 121 14.11 4.30 13.51
CA SER A 121 14.99 3.18 13.80
C SER A 121 14.38 1.86 13.30
N SER A 122 15.15 0.77 13.32
CA SER A 122 14.68 -0.57 12.96
C SER A 122 13.61 -1.08 13.93
N SER A 123 12.54 -1.68 13.39
CA SER A 123 11.47 -2.34 14.15
C SER A 123 11.78 -3.82 14.45
N VAL A 124 12.90 -4.37 13.96
CA VAL A 124 13.25 -5.80 14.06
C VAL A 124 13.47 -6.24 15.50
N HIS A 125 14.06 -5.38 16.32
CA HIS A 125 14.46 -5.71 17.69
C HIS A 125 13.60 -5.02 18.76
N GLY A 126 12.52 -4.36 18.38
CA GLY A 126 11.63 -3.66 19.31
C GLY A 126 10.81 -2.59 18.64
N VAL A 127 10.22 -1.72 19.44
CA VAL A 127 9.44 -0.57 18.96
C VAL A 127 10.41 0.45 18.36
N ALA A 128 10.10 0.96 17.17
CA ALA A 128 10.94 1.95 16.51
C ALA A 128 10.90 3.32 17.23
N GLU A 129 11.99 4.06 17.11
CA GLU A 129 12.10 5.45 17.55
C GLU A 129 11.98 6.40 16.35
N PHE A 130 11.33 7.53 16.56
CA PHE A 130 11.27 8.60 15.55
C PHE A 130 12.48 9.51 15.69
N LEU A 131 13.19 9.77 14.61
CA LEU A 131 14.42 10.58 14.53
C LEU A 131 15.49 10.09 15.56
N PRO A 132 15.88 8.82 15.51
CA PRO A 132 16.84 8.27 16.47
C PRO A 132 18.19 8.95 16.34
N ALA A 133 18.85 9.19 17.50
CA ALA A 133 20.17 9.85 17.54
C ALA A 133 21.26 9.06 16.78
N THR A 134 21.08 7.76 16.61
CA THR A 134 21.99 6.87 15.86
C THR A 134 21.81 6.91 14.36
N GLY A 135 20.82 7.65 13.86
CA GLY A 135 20.37 7.64 12.46
C GLY A 135 19.31 6.59 12.17
N GLY A 136 18.64 6.72 11.04
CA GLY A 136 17.58 5.80 10.60
C GLY A 136 18.10 4.41 10.22
N TYR A 137 17.17 3.46 9.99
CA TYR A 137 17.52 2.07 9.70
C TYR A 137 18.02 1.85 8.26
N SER A 138 17.75 2.78 7.34
CA SER A 138 18.24 2.71 5.96
C SER A 138 18.33 4.10 5.31
N PRO A 139 19.09 4.26 4.21
CA PRO A 139 19.19 5.55 3.51
C PRO A 139 17.88 5.92 2.79
N TRP A 140 17.84 7.15 2.25
CA TRP A 140 16.74 7.64 1.39
C TRP A 140 16.43 6.66 0.27
N PHE A 141 15.15 6.49 -0.05
CA PHE A 141 14.61 5.58 -1.07
C PHE A 141 14.67 4.08 -0.75
N TYR A 142 15.16 3.72 0.43
CA TYR A 142 15.23 2.35 0.93
C TYR A 142 14.29 2.08 2.12
N GLY A 143 13.38 2.99 2.41
CA GLY A 143 12.36 2.81 3.44
C GLY A 143 11.42 1.64 3.11
N GLU A 144 10.93 0.94 4.13
CA GLU A 144 9.97 -0.16 4.00
C GLU A 144 8.55 0.36 4.17
N VAL A 145 7.62 -0.21 3.39
CA VAL A 145 6.21 0.12 3.47
C VAL A 145 5.62 -0.59 4.68
N VAL A 146 4.86 0.14 5.49
CA VAL A 146 4.20 -0.42 6.67
C VAL A 146 2.85 -1.01 6.28
N ASP A 147 2.70 -2.31 6.48
CA ASP A 147 1.48 -3.07 6.26
C ASP A 147 0.90 -3.54 7.59
N MET A 148 -0.45 -3.64 7.71
CA MET A 148 -1.06 -3.94 9.00
C MET A 148 -2.39 -4.70 8.94
N LEU A 149 -3.12 -4.65 7.86
CA LEU A 149 -4.44 -5.28 7.71
C LEU A 149 -4.27 -6.66 7.09
N TYR A 150 -4.72 -7.69 7.77
CA TYR A 150 -4.66 -9.07 7.30
C TYR A 150 -6.02 -9.74 7.43
N PHE A 151 -6.46 -10.40 6.36
CA PHE A 151 -7.75 -11.09 6.28
C PHE A 151 -7.55 -12.53 5.82
N PRO A 152 -7.18 -13.46 6.70
CA PRO A 152 -7.11 -14.88 6.36
C PRO A 152 -8.54 -15.43 6.17
N LEU A 153 -9.04 -15.39 4.92
CA LEU A 153 -10.43 -15.73 4.64
C LEU A 153 -10.71 -17.21 4.79
N PHE A 154 -9.89 -18.06 4.16
CA PHE A 154 -9.90 -19.51 4.34
C PHE A 154 -8.59 -20.16 3.88
N ASP A 155 -8.25 -21.25 4.53
CA ASP A 155 -7.17 -22.15 4.16
C ASP A 155 -7.75 -23.40 3.51
N GLY A 156 -7.03 -23.97 2.58
CA GLY A 156 -7.42 -25.20 1.89
C GLY A 156 -6.22 -26.05 1.50
N VAL A 157 -6.52 -27.21 0.95
CA VAL A 157 -5.53 -28.10 0.36
C VAL A 157 -5.93 -28.32 -1.10
N TRP A 158 -4.98 -28.15 -2.01
CA TRP A 158 -5.22 -28.46 -3.41
C TRP A 158 -5.55 -29.93 -3.57
N PRO A 159 -6.58 -30.31 -4.34
CA PRO A 159 -6.85 -31.71 -4.63
C PRO A 159 -5.63 -32.41 -5.24
N ASP A 160 -5.38 -33.67 -4.87
CA ASP A 160 -4.19 -34.43 -5.31
C ASP A 160 -4.04 -34.52 -6.84
N TRP A 161 -5.18 -34.45 -7.55
CA TRP A 161 -5.21 -34.47 -9.02
C TRP A 161 -4.79 -33.12 -9.68
N PHE A 162 -4.61 -32.04 -8.90
CA PHE A 162 -4.29 -30.74 -9.49
C PHE A 162 -2.83 -30.70 -9.93
N PRO A 163 -2.54 -30.33 -11.21
CA PRO A 163 -1.17 -30.28 -11.70
C PRO A 163 -0.34 -29.27 -10.90
N VAL A 164 0.88 -29.66 -10.51
CA VAL A 164 1.90 -28.81 -9.84
C VAL A 164 1.68 -28.63 -8.33
N TRP A 165 0.45 -28.39 -7.85
CA TRP A 165 0.19 -28.07 -6.43
C TRP A 165 -0.68 -29.10 -5.70
N GLY A 166 -0.95 -30.29 -6.31
CA GLY A 166 -1.75 -31.34 -5.67
C GLY A 166 -1.21 -31.72 -4.29
N GLY A 167 -2.08 -31.70 -3.27
CA GLY A 167 -1.73 -31.98 -1.88
C GLY A 167 -1.07 -30.83 -1.11
N GLU A 168 -0.72 -29.71 -1.77
CA GLU A 168 -0.16 -28.53 -1.07
C GLU A 168 -1.26 -27.69 -0.40
N THR A 169 -0.91 -27.10 0.74
CA THR A 169 -1.79 -26.14 1.43
C THR A 169 -1.75 -24.77 0.74
N PHE A 170 -2.90 -24.13 0.67
CA PHE A 170 -2.99 -22.73 0.22
C PHE A 170 -3.84 -21.91 1.18
N SER A 171 -3.48 -20.64 1.35
CA SER A 171 -4.31 -19.63 2.03
C SER A 171 -4.90 -18.68 1.01
N PHE A 172 -6.22 -18.57 0.99
CA PHE A 172 -6.89 -17.60 0.14
C PHE A 172 -6.87 -16.22 0.82
N PHE A 173 -6.34 -15.24 0.11
CA PHE A 173 -6.18 -13.86 0.56
C PHE A 173 -5.21 -13.73 1.75
N ASN A 174 -3.97 -14.16 1.54
CA ASN A 174 -2.89 -14.14 2.53
C ASN A 174 -2.02 -12.87 2.48
N ALA A 175 -2.45 -11.83 1.75
CA ALA A 175 -1.72 -10.57 1.67
C ALA A 175 -2.00 -9.70 2.90
N ILE A 176 -0.92 -9.19 3.50
CA ILE A 176 -1.00 -8.12 4.49
C ILE A 176 -0.92 -6.80 3.70
N PHE A 177 -1.77 -5.84 4.01
CA PHE A 177 -1.87 -4.59 3.28
C PHE A 177 -2.22 -3.41 4.21
N ASN A 178 -2.26 -2.20 3.68
CA ASN A 178 -2.49 -0.97 4.42
C ASN A 178 -3.64 -0.13 3.85
N VAL A 179 -3.85 1.07 4.41
CA VAL A 179 -4.91 2.00 3.98
C VAL A 179 -4.63 2.51 2.56
N ALA A 180 -3.37 2.74 2.19
CA ALA A 180 -2.98 3.16 0.85
C ALA A 180 -3.35 2.11 -0.20
N ASP A 181 -3.05 0.82 0.05
CA ASP A 181 -3.41 -0.29 -0.84
C ASP A 181 -4.92 -0.46 -0.97
N SER A 182 -5.64 -0.30 0.15
CA SER A 182 -7.11 -0.27 0.15
C SER A 182 -7.66 0.83 -0.75
N SER A 183 -7.07 2.03 -0.68
CA SER A 183 -7.46 3.17 -1.50
C SER A 183 -7.22 2.91 -2.99
N ILE A 184 -6.06 2.34 -3.36
CA ILE A 184 -5.76 1.94 -4.74
C ILE A 184 -6.79 0.93 -5.21
N THR A 185 -7.02 -0.13 -4.44
CA THR A 185 -7.94 -1.22 -4.78
C THR A 185 -9.36 -0.71 -4.98
N ILE A 186 -9.87 0.11 -4.06
CA ILE A 186 -11.20 0.73 -4.18
C ILE A 186 -11.27 1.62 -5.43
N GLY A 187 -10.24 2.44 -5.67
CA GLY A 187 -10.17 3.30 -6.86
C GLY A 187 -10.23 2.51 -8.16
N VAL A 188 -9.49 1.40 -8.25
CA VAL A 188 -9.49 0.51 -9.43
C VAL A 188 -10.83 -0.22 -9.58
N ILE A 189 -11.38 -0.78 -8.52
CA ILE A 189 -12.69 -1.46 -8.55
C ILE A 189 -13.78 -0.49 -9.02
N LEU A 190 -13.83 0.72 -8.46
CA LEU A 190 -14.80 1.73 -8.88
C LEU A 190 -14.62 2.13 -10.34
N LEU A 191 -13.37 2.23 -10.83
CA LEU A 191 -13.08 2.56 -12.22
C LEU A 191 -13.59 1.46 -13.15
N ILE A 192 -13.44 0.19 -12.80
CA ILE A 192 -13.94 -0.95 -13.58
C ILE A 192 -15.48 -0.99 -13.55
N LEU A 193 -16.10 -0.92 -12.37
CA LEU A 193 -17.55 -1.02 -12.21
C LEU A 193 -18.29 0.14 -12.89
N PHE A 194 -17.70 1.31 -12.92
CA PHE A 194 -18.30 2.51 -13.51
C PHE A 194 -17.58 2.96 -14.78
N SER A 195 -16.89 2.05 -15.48
CA SER A 195 -16.11 2.37 -16.70
C SER A 195 -16.91 3.13 -17.74
N LYS A 196 -18.17 2.72 -18.05
CA LYS A 196 -19.07 3.41 -18.98
C LYS A 196 -19.42 4.84 -18.58
N LYS A 197 -19.45 5.15 -17.26
CA LYS A 197 -19.65 6.52 -16.76
C LYS A 197 -18.34 7.30 -16.69
N ALA A 198 -17.25 6.63 -16.40
CA ALA A 198 -15.91 7.23 -16.33
C ALA A 198 -15.41 7.64 -17.73
N PHE A 199 -15.73 6.83 -18.74
CA PHE A 199 -15.35 7.00 -20.14
C PHE A 199 -16.62 6.89 -21.00
N PRO A 200 -17.46 7.95 -21.06
CA PRO A 200 -18.62 7.96 -21.95
C PRO A 200 -18.13 7.84 -23.40
N GLU A 201 -18.75 6.95 -24.15
CA GLU A 201 -18.62 6.92 -25.61
C GLU A 201 -19.32 8.17 -26.19
N ASP A 202 -18.66 8.90 -27.08
CA ASP A 202 -19.21 10.09 -27.79
C ASP A 202 -20.37 9.73 -28.69
#